data_7b07ba68d9916ca838f2bd5b51d40322
#
_entry.id   7b07ba68d9916ca838f2bd5b51d40322
#
_cell.length_a   1.000
_cell.length_b   1.000
_cell.length_c   1.000
_cell.angle_alpha   90.00
_cell.angle_beta   90.00
_cell.angle_gamma   90.00
#
_symmetry.space_group_name_H-M   'P 1'
#
loop_
_entity.id
_entity.type
_entity.pdbx_description
1 polymer ?
#
loop_
_entity_poly.entity_id
_entity_poly.type
_entity_poly.pdbx_seq_one_letter_code
_entity_poly.pdbx_strand_id
1 'polypeptide(L)'
;MVVALQANYLEVELDQVSELIPSRLLCTRRTRLSHRGEAVYVGDRVWVEAIDVSHARAVVADVEPRVSFLTRPPVANASTVVVALAVDQPAFDPDQASRFLLTAERTSLAVQLVLTKTDLLEPEALERLRLRLQAWGYPPLLVSTCSGLGLSELKQSLAGSSLSVLCGPSGVGKSSLLNAL
;
A
#
# COMPACT_ATOMS: atom_id res chain seq x y z
N MET A 1 -8.27 -12.17 -1.05
CA MET A 1 -8.12 -10.78 -1.55
C MET A 1 -7.31 -10.77 -2.84
N VAL A 2 -7.65 -9.91 -3.81
CA VAL A 2 -6.87 -9.75 -5.04
C VAL A 2 -5.57 -8.99 -4.72
N VAL A 3 -4.42 -9.60 -4.98
CA VAL A 3 -3.09 -9.02 -4.68
C VAL A 3 -2.35 -8.55 -5.93
N ALA A 4 -2.68 -9.08 -7.10
CA ALA A 4 -2.11 -8.61 -8.36
C ALA A 4 -3.08 -8.81 -9.53
N LEU A 5 -2.92 -7.97 -10.55
CA LEU A 5 -3.64 -8.05 -11.82
C LEU A 5 -2.65 -8.34 -12.94
N GLN A 6 -2.96 -9.35 -13.74
CA GLN A 6 -2.27 -9.67 -14.98
C GLN A 6 -3.25 -9.54 -16.14
N ALA A 7 -2.77 -9.55 -17.38
CA ALA A 7 -3.62 -9.31 -18.56
C ALA A 7 -4.91 -10.17 -18.58
N ASN A 8 -4.81 -11.45 -18.27
CA ASN A 8 -5.94 -12.40 -18.32
C ASN A 8 -6.23 -13.07 -16.96
N TYR A 9 -5.44 -12.80 -15.93
CA TYR A 9 -5.50 -13.47 -14.64
C TYR A 9 -5.49 -12.50 -13.49
N LEU A 10 -5.97 -12.98 -12.34
CA LEU A 10 -5.95 -12.32 -11.04
C LEU A 10 -5.16 -13.22 -10.11
N GLU A 11 -4.22 -12.66 -9.38
CA GLU A 11 -3.60 -13.35 -8.26
C GLU A 11 -4.41 -13.05 -7.00
N VAL A 12 -4.94 -14.10 -6.39
CA VAL A 12 -5.80 -14.01 -5.20
C VAL A 12 -5.12 -14.69 -4.03
N GLU A 13 -4.96 -13.96 -2.93
CA GLU A 13 -4.52 -14.50 -1.67
C GLU A 13 -5.73 -14.91 -0.83
N LEU A 14 -5.70 -16.12 -0.27
CA LEU A 14 -6.80 -16.69 0.50
C LEU A 14 -6.70 -16.24 1.97
N ASP A 15 -7.85 -15.91 2.57
CA ASP A 15 -7.93 -15.55 4.01
C ASP A 15 -7.73 -16.77 4.91
N GLN A 16 -8.09 -17.97 4.44
CA GLN A 16 -7.90 -19.22 5.15
C GLN A 16 -6.92 -20.11 4.40
N VAL A 17 -5.77 -20.34 5.00
CA VAL A 17 -4.74 -21.24 4.47
C VAL A 17 -4.95 -22.61 5.10
N SER A 18 -5.07 -23.65 4.28
CA SER A 18 -4.98 -25.04 4.73
C SER A 18 -3.70 -25.67 4.18
N GLU A 19 -3.19 -26.70 4.83
CA GLU A 19 -1.98 -27.41 4.37
C GLU A 19 -2.15 -27.98 2.94
N LEU A 20 -3.39 -28.13 2.48
CA LEU A 20 -3.73 -28.72 1.18
C LEU A 20 -3.95 -27.68 0.08
N ILE A 21 -4.23 -26.41 0.41
CA ILE A 21 -4.55 -25.37 -0.56
C ILE A 21 -3.47 -24.29 -0.53
N PRO A 22 -2.84 -23.97 -1.67
CA PRO A 22 -1.87 -22.87 -1.72
C PRO A 22 -2.48 -21.55 -1.23
N SER A 23 -1.69 -20.75 -0.50
CA SER A 23 -2.13 -19.44 0.01
C SER A 23 -2.48 -18.45 -1.11
N ARG A 24 -1.93 -18.65 -2.30
CA ARG A 24 -2.19 -17.82 -3.49
C ARG A 24 -2.63 -18.68 -4.66
N LEU A 25 -3.66 -18.19 -5.35
CA LEU A 25 -4.25 -18.84 -6.52
C LEU A 25 -4.22 -17.89 -7.72
N LEU A 26 -3.90 -18.45 -8.90
CA LEU A 26 -4.03 -17.75 -10.16
C LEU A 26 -5.46 -17.97 -10.69
N CYS A 27 -6.26 -16.91 -10.67
CA CYS A 27 -7.68 -16.98 -10.96
C CYS A 27 -8.04 -16.38 -12.32
N THR A 28 -9.01 -16.98 -13.00
CA THR A 28 -9.72 -16.37 -14.12
C THR A 28 -11.03 -15.73 -13.63
N ARG A 29 -11.59 -14.82 -14.41
CA ARG A 29 -12.90 -14.21 -14.10
C ARG A 29 -14.01 -15.05 -14.73
N ARG A 30 -15.13 -15.22 -14.02
CA ARG A 30 -16.34 -15.74 -14.64
C ARG A 30 -16.85 -14.78 -15.72
N THR A 31 -17.31 -15.29 -16.83
CA THR A 31 -17.88 -14.52 -17.96
C THR A 31 -19.01 -13.57 -17.50
N ARG A 32 -19.78 -13.96 -16.48
CA ARG A 32 -20.87 -13.17 -15.91
C ARG A 32 -20.39 -11.87 -15.25
N LEU A 33 -19.23 -11.85 -14.59
CA LEU A 33 -18.62 -10.64 -14.03
C LEU A 33 -18.18 -9.69 -15.14
N SER A 34 -17.63 -10.22 -16.23
CA SER A 34 -17.25 -9.44 -17.40
C SER A 34 -18.46 -8.80 -18.08
N HIS A 35 -19.61 -9.49 -18.13
CA HIS A 35 -20.85 -8.96 -18.72
C HIS A 35 -21.52 -7.88 -17.88
N ARG A 36 -21.32 -7.86 -16.54
CA ARG A 36 -21.83 -6.77 -15.68
C ARG A 36 -20.96 -5.52 -15.74
N GLY A 37 -19.83 -5.56 -16.46
CA GLY A 37 -18.90 -4.43 -16.52
C GLY A 37 -18.17 -4.16 -15.20
N GLU A 38 -18.23 -5.09 -14.25
CA GLU A 38 -17.58 -4.97 -12.96
C GLU A 38 -16.08 -5.21 -13.11
N ALA A 39 -15.30 -4.12 -13.11
CA ALA A 39 -13.86 -4.19 -13.09
C ALA A 39 -13.38 -4.64 -11.71
N VAL A 40 -12.48 -5.64 -11.68
CA VAL A 40 -11.84 -6.12 -10.46
C VAL A 40 -10.49 -5.42 -10.30
N TYR A 41 -10.19 -4.97 -9.09
CA TYR A 41 -8.98 -4.23 -8.75
C TYR A 41 -8.17 -4.92 -7.65
N VAL A 42 -6.92 -4.55 -7.50
CA VAL A 42 -6.11 -4.94 -6.33
C VAL A 42 -6.82 -4.46 -5.07
N GLY A 43 -6.85 -5.32 -4.05
CA GLY A 43 -7.56 -5.07 -2.79
C GLY A 43 -9.02 -5.54 -2.77
N ASP A 44 -9.62 -5.91 -3.91
CA ASP A 44 -10.96 -6.48 -3.90
C ASP A 44 -11.00 -7.80 -3.11
N ARG A 45 -12.01 -7.95 -2.26
CA ARG A 45 -12.36 -9.22 -1.65
C ARG A 45 -13.25 -9.97 -2.61
N VAL A 46 -12.90 -11.21 -2.89
CA VAL A 46 -13.56 -12.00 -3.94
C VAL A 46 -13.89 -13.41 -3.43
N TRP A 47 -14.99 -13.95 -3.91
CA TRP A 47 -15.31 -15.36 -3.76
C TRP A 47 -14.71 -16.15 -4.89
N VAL A 48 -14.00 -17.22 -4.55
CA VAL A 48 -13.39 -18.13 -5.53
C VAL A 48 -14.08 -19.51 -5.50
N GLU A 49 -14.19 -20.11 -6.66
CA GLU A 49 -14.76 -21.46 -6.85
C GLU A 49 -13.91 -22.28 -7.81
N ALA A 50 -14.24 -23.56 -7.99
CA ALA A 50 -13.54 -24.48 -8.87
C ALA A 50 -12.02 -24.49 -8.63
N ILE A 51 -11.63 -24.63 -7.35
CA ILE A 51 -10.22 -24.63 -6.95
C ILE A 51 -9.54 -25.89 -7.44
N ASP A 52 -8.55 -25.70 -8.32
CA ASP A 52 -7.60 -26.74 -8.73
C ASP A 52 -6.32 -26.58 -7.89
N VAL A 53 -6.21 -27.42 -6.88
CA VAL A 53 -5.08 -27.41 -5.93
C VAL A 53 -3.78 -27.76 -6.62
N SER A 54 -3.82 -28.69 -7.58
CA SER A 54 -2.62 -29.21 -8.27
C SER A 54 -1.92 -28.14 -9.12
N HIS A 55 -2.68 -27.21 -9.70
CA HIS A 55 -2.17 -26.13 -10.53
C HIS A 55 -2.26 -24.76 -9.86
N ALA A 56 -2.68 -24.68 -8.58
CA ALA A 56 -2.93 -23.44 -7.87
C ALA A 56 -3.83 -22.46 -8.65
N ARG A 57 -4.93 -22.95 -9.21
CA ARG A 57 -5.88 -22.17 -10.04
C ARG A 57 -7.27 -22.18 -9.46
N ALA A 58 -8.03 -21.12 -9.76
CA ALA A 58 -9.44 -21.02 -9.41
C ALA A 58 -10.18 -20.06 -10.35
N VAL A 59 -11.46 -19.88 -10.09
CA VAL A 59 -12.32 -18.94 -10.82
C VAL A 59 -12.91 -17.94 -9.82
N VAL A 60 -12.79 -16.65 -10.09
CA VAL A 60 -13.49 -15.60 -9.32
C VAL A 60 -14.96 -15.65 -9.71
N ALA A 61 -15.80 -15.99 -8.73
CA ALA A 61 -17.23 -16.12 -8.88
C ALA A 61 -17.98 -14.82 -8.62
N ASP A 62 -17.53 -14.04 -7.61
CA ASP A 62 -18.18 -12.80 -7.21
C ASP A 62 -17.18 -11.85 -6.52
N VAL A 63 -17.54 -10.55 -6.45
CA VAL A 63 -16.77 -9.49 -5.79
C VAL A 63 -17.60 -8.93 -4.64
N GLU A 64 -17.01 -8.85 -3.45
CA GLU A 64 -17.67 -8.25 -2.29
C GLU A 64 -17.80 -6.73 -2.44
N PRO A 65 -18.82 -6.11 -1.80
CA PRO A 65 -18.94 -4.67 -1.75
C PRO A 65 -17.67 -4.02 -1.19
N ARG A 66 -17.20 -2.99 -1.87
CA ARG A 66 -16.01 -2.23 -1.46
C ARG A 66 -16.34 -1.31 -0.29
N VAL A 67 -15.44 -1.26 0.71
CA VAL A 67 -15.48 -0.30 1.81
C VAL A 67 -14.85 1.03 1.39
N SER A 68 -13.80 0.97 0.58
CA SER A 68 -13.09 2.14 0.04
C SER A 68 -12.62 1.88 -1.40
N PHE A 69 -12.40 2.94 -2.16
CA PHE A 69 -11.83 2.84 -3.49
C PHE A 69 -11.00 4.07 -3.83
N LEU A 70 -9.72 3.85 -4.12
CA LEU A 70 -8.84 4.85 -4.69
C LEU A 70 -8.88 4.77 -6.21
N THR A 71 -8.95 5.91 -6.88
CA THR A 71 -8.98 5.98 -8.35
C THR A 71 -7.58 6.04 -8.95
N ARG A 72 -6.59 6.55 -8.19
CA ARG A 72 -5.18 6.67 -8.64
C ARG A 72 -4.22 6.45 -7.48
N PRO A 73 -3.52 5.30 -7.47
CA PRO A 73 -3.75 4.11 -8.29
C PRO A 73 -5.12 3.49 -8.00
N PRO A 74 -5.70 2.73 -8.95
CA PRO A 74 -6.98 2.06 -8.72
C PRO A 74 -6.80 0.89 -7.76
N VAL A 75 -7.18 1.10 -6.49
CA VAL A 75 -7.06 0.12 -5.39
C VAL A 75 -8.33 0.13 -4.56
N ALA A 76 -8.89 -1.05 -4.32
CA ALA A 76 -10.06 -1.25 -3.47
C ALA A 76 -9.64 -1.57 -2.02
N ASN A 77 -10.51 -1.23 -1.07
CA ASN A 77 -10.41 -1.61 0.34
C ASN A 77 -9.10 -1.23 1.03
N ALA A 78 -8.40 -0.19 0.53
CA ALA A 78 -7.28 0.39 1.25
C ALA A 78 -7.77 1.07 2.54
N SER A 79 -7.01 0.93 3.62
CA SER A 79 -7.29 1.55 4.92
C SER A 79 -6.34 2.69 5.24
N THR A 80 -5.14 2.69 4.65
CA THR A 80 -4.09 3.65 4.98
C THR A 80 -3.36 4.14 3.72
N VAL A 81 -3.08 5.44 3.67
CA VAL A 81 -2.17 6.04 2.70
C VAL A 81 -0.87 6.38 3.43
N VAL A 82 0.22 5.77 3.00
CA VAL A 82 1.58 6.07 3.47
C VAL A 82 2.20 7.09 2.52
N VAL A 83 2.42 8.31 3.02
CA VAL A 83 3.10 9.38 2.28
C VAL A 83 4.58 9.33 2.61
N ALA A 84 5.41 8.90 1.66
CA ALA A 84 6.86 8.87 1.81
C ALA A 84 7.50 10.11 1.20
N LEU A 85 8.29 10.82 1.98
CA LEU A 85 9.06 12.00 1.58
C LEU A 85 10.52 11.80 1.98
N ALA A 86 11.46 12.14 1.11
CA ALA A 86 12.88 12.11 1.47
C ALA A 86 13.26 13.38 2.24
N VAL A 87 14.16 13.24 3.21
CA VAL A 87 14.74 14.38 3.90
C VAL A 87 15.76 15.09 3.01
N ASP A 88 16.45 14.31 2.15
CA ASP A 88 17.39 14.79 1.12
C ASP A 88 17.48 13.78 -0.04
N GLN A 89 17.94 14.22 -1.20
CA GLN A 89 18.14 13.45 -2.43
C GLN A 89 16.89 12.66 -2.91
N PRO A 90 15.77 13.35 -3.27
CA PRO A 90 15.67 14.79 -3.49
C PRO A 90 15.53 15.60 -2.20
N ALA A 91 15.97 16.85 -2.22
CA ALA A 91 15.82 17.77 -1.10
C ALA A 91 14.33 17.89 -0.71
N PHE A 92 14.08 18.01 0.60
CA PHE A 92 12.72 18.18 1.10
C PHE A 92 12.08 19.47 0.59
N ASP A 93 10.96 19.34 -0.11
CA ASP A 93 10.16 20.44 -0.64
C ASP A 93 8.85 20.55 0.15
N PRO A 94 8.64 21.63 0.95
CA PRO A 94 7.43 21.83 1.74
C PRO A 94 6.15 21.94 0.91
N ASP A 95 6.22 22.56 -0.27
CA ASP A 95 5.04 22.72 -1.14
C ASP A 95 4.63 21.39 -1.74
N GLN A 96 5.60 20.61 -2.16
CA GLN A 96 5.35 19.25 -2.64
C GLN A 96 4.81 18.36 -1.53
N ALA A 97 5.38 18.44 -0.32
CA ALA A 97 4.92 17.70 0.86
C ALA A 97 3.44 18.02 1.16
N SER A 98 3.09 19.31 1.21
CA SER A 98 1.72 19.78 1.43
C SER A 98 0.75 19.21 0.39
N ARG A 99 1.12 19.20 -0.88
CA ARG A 99 0.27 18.64 -1.97
C ARG A 99 0.02 17.14 -1.78
N PHE A 100 1.05 16.36 -1.43
CA PHE A 100 0.87 14.92 -1.17
C PHE A 100 -0.02 14.66 0.04
N LEU A 101 0.19 15.38 1.14
CA LEU A 101 -0.59 15.24 2.37
C LEU A 101 -2.06 15.61 2.14
N LEU A 102 -2.35 16.76 1.53
CA LEU A 102 -3.70 17.18 1.19
C LEU A 102 -4.40 16.19 0.23
N THR A 103 -3.64 15.64 -0.73
CA THR A 103 -4.19 14.62 -1.64
C THR A 103 -4.50 13.32 -0.88
N ALA A 104 -3.68 12.93 0.06
CA ALA A 104 -3.91 11.77 0.91
C ALA A 104 -5.15 11.96 1.80
N GLU A 105 -5.31 13.11 2.45
CA GLU A 105 -6.50 13.43 3.27
C GLU A 105 -7.82 13.38 2.49
N ARG A 106 -7.80 13.83 1.24
CA ARG A 106 -9.00 13.78 0.38
C ARG A 106 -9.51 12.35 0.13
N THR A 107 -8.73 11.34 0.44
CA THR A 107 -9.16 9.94 0.32
C THR A 107 -10.01 9.49 1.49
N SER A 108 -10.08 10.24 2.59
CA SER A 108 -10.71 9.87 3.86
C SER A 108 -10.13 8.60 4.50
N LEU A 109 -8.95 8.16 4.07
CA LEU A 109 -8.21 7.06 4.67
C LEU A 109 -7.25 7.59 5.75
N ALA A 110 -6.78 6.70 6.63
CA ALA A 110 -5.73 7.05 7.56
C ALA A 110 -4.46 7.48 6.80
N VAL A 111 -3.82 8.57 7.22
CA VAL A 111 -2.59 9.08 6.59
C VAL A 111 -1.42 8.85 7.55
N GLN A 112 -0.42 8.11 7.06
CA GLN A 112 0.85 7.92 7.76
C GLN A 112 1.97 8.63 6.99
N LEU A 113 2.58 9.64 7.60
CA LEU A 113 3.75 10.30 7.02
C LEU A 113 5.03 9.55 7.40
N VAL A 114 5.89 9.33 6.41
CA VAL A 114 7.21 8.70 6.58
C VAL A 114 8.27 9.60 5.97
N LEU A 115 9.26 9.98 6.77
CA LEU A 115 10.48 10.62 6.30
C LEU A 115 11.53 9.54 6.04
N THR A 116 11.95 9.43 4.79
CA THR A 116 12.96 8.45 4.35
C THR A 116 14.33 9.07 4.24
N LYS A 117 15.36 8.23 4.16
CA LYS A 117 16.78 8.62 4.02
C LYS A 117 17.25 9.53 5.17
N THR A 118 16.76 9.26 6.38
CA THR A 118 17.06 10.08 7.55
C THR A 118 18.54 10.09 7.93
N ASP A 119 19.30 9.13 7.41
CA ASP A 119 20.77 9.06 7.49
C ASP A 119 21.50 10.15 6.71
N LEU A 120 20.82 10.90 5.84
CA LEU A 120 21.42 11.96 5.03
C LEU A 120 21.36 13.34 5.71
N LEU A 121 20.68 13.49 6.85
CA LEU A 121 20.62 14.75 7.58
C LEU A 121 21.31 14.63 8.95
N GLU A 122 21.92 15.73 9.36
CA GLU A 122 22.39 15.88 10.73
C GLU A 122 21.23 15.83 11.74
N PRO A 123 21.43 15.24 12.94
CA PRO A 123 20.36 15.02 13.91
C PRO A 123 19.53 16.27 14.24
N GLU A 124 20.18 17.43 14.37
CA GLU A 124 19.51 18.69 14.68
C GLU A 124 18.63 19.19 13.53
N ALA A 125 19.06 19.01 12.29
CA ALA A 125 18.27 19.39 11.11
C ALA A 125 17.07 18.45 10.93
N LEU A 126 17.28 17.15 11.18
CA LEU A 126 16.22 16.16 11.15
C LEU A 126 15.15 16.44 12.20
N GLU A 127 15.56 16.79 13.43
CA GLU A 127 14.63 17.11 14.50
C GLU A 127 13.82 18.38 14.20
N ARG A 128 14.45 19.42 13.66
CA ARG A 128 13.73 20.64 13.21
C ARG A 128 12.66 20.30 12.14
N LEU A 129 12.99 19.44 11.18
CA LEU A 129 12.05 19.01 10.16
C LEU A 129 10.89 18.19 10.76
N ARG A 130 11.21 17.27 11.66
CA ARG A 130 10.23 16.46 12.39
C ARG A 130 9.23 17.32 13.14
N LEU A 131 9.72 18.28 13.93
CA LEU A 131 8.88 19.20 14.70
C LEU A 131 8.00 20.09 13.80
N ARG A 132 8.54 20.55 12.67
CA ARG A 132 7.77 21.30 11.67
C ARG A 132 6.59 20.50 11.14
N LEU A 133 6.80 19.24 10.76
CA LEU A 133 5.75 18.38 10.23
C LEU A 133 4.74 17.97 11.31
N GLN A 134 5.20 17.76 12.52
CA GLN A 134 4.32 17.54 13.67
C GLN A 134 3.42 18.75 13.93
N ALA A 135 3.94 19.98 13.80
CA ALA A 135 3.14 21.19 13.91
C ALA A 135 2.10 21.34 12.79
N TRP A 136 2.31 20.70 11.64
CA TRP A 136 1.30 20.61 10.59
C TRP A 136 0.20 19.57 10.88
N GLY A 137 0.32 18.82 11.97
CA GLY A 137 -0.60 17.72 12.31
C GLY A 137 -0.17 16.35 11.81
N TYR A 138 1.01 16.24 11.18
CA TYR A 138 1.53 14.98 10.62
C TYR A 138 2.84 14.57 11.30
N PRO A 139 2.79 13.95 12.51
CA PRO A 139 4.00 13.43 13.13
C PRO A 139 4.60 12.34 12.23
N PRO A 140 5.82 12.55 11.69
CA PRO A 140 6.40 11.59 10.77
C PRO A 140 7.08 10.42 11.49
N LEU A 141 7.01 9.22 10.91
CA LEU A 141 7.97 8.17 11.23
C LEU A 141 9.28 8.43 10.50
N LEU A 142 10.39 8.34 11.22
CA LEU A 142 11.73 8.55 10.69
C LEU A 142 12.32 7.21 10.28
N VAL A 143 12.67 7.06 8.99
CA VAL A 143 13.12 5.78 8.44
C VAL A 143 14.37 5.94 7.61
N SER A 144 15.31 5.03 7.80
CA SER A 144 16.44 4.82 6.90
C SER A 144 16.54 3.35 6.51
N THR A 145 16.46 3.06 5.22
CA THR A 145 16.66 1.70 4.69
C THR A 145 18.14 1.30 4.68
N CYS A 146 19.05 2.27 4.79
CA CYS A 146 20.49 2.01 4.87
C CYS A 146 20.91 1.53 6.27
N SER A 147 20.40 2.19 7.32
CA SER A 147 20.73 1.84 8.72
C SER A 147 19.73 0.90 9.38
N GLY A 148 18.54 0.71 8.79
CA GLY A 148 17.45 -0.04 9.38
C GLY A 148 16.62 0.76 10.39
N LEU A 149 16.96 2.04 10.64
CA LEU A 149 16.25 2.89 11.58
C LEU A 149 14.76 3.02 11.20
N GLY A 150 13.87 2.87 12.18
CA GLY A 150 12.43 3.12 12.07
C GLY A 150 11.64 2.07 11.26
N LEU A 151 12.30 1.05 10.66
CA LEU A 151 11.61 0.01 9.89
C LEU A 151 10.66 -0.82 10.75
N SER A 152 11.08 -1.18 11.96
CA SER A 152 10.27 -1.95 12.90
C SER A 152 9.02 -1.18 13.35
N GLU A 153 9.19 0.11 13.65
CA GLU A 153 8.07 0.99 14.03
C GLU A 153 7.08 1.16 12.87
N LEU A 154 7.60 1.35 11.65
CA LEU A 154 6.74 1.44 10.47
C LEU A 154 5.98 0.15 10.24
N LYS A 155 6.65 -1.00 10.34
CA LYS A 155 6.01 -2.31 10.21
C LYS A 155 4.90 -2.51 11.25
N GLN A 156 5.15 -2.13 12.51
CA GLN A 156 4.13 -2.18 13.57
C GLN A 156 2.95 -1.24 13.31
N SER A 157 3.22 -0.01 12.85
CA SER A 157 2.15 0.95 12.55
C SER A 157 1.22 0.48 11.41
N LEU A 158 1.74 -0.33 10.50
CA LEU A 158 1.00 -0.88 9.37
C LEU A 158 0.37 -2.25 9.66
N ALA A 159 0.75 -2.94 10.74
CA ALA A 159 0.26 -4.28 11.05
C ALA A 159 -1.25 -4.37 11.26
N GLY A 160 -1.91 -3.27 11.68
CA GLY A 160 -3.36 -3.18 11.80
C GLY A 160 -4.10 -2.78 10.51
N SER A 161 -3.38 -2.45 9.46
CA SER A 161 -3.96 -2.02 8.18
C SER A 161 -4.25 -3.22 7.29
N SER A 162 -5.48 -3.30 6.78
CA SER A 162 -5.85 -4.38 5.84
C SER A 162 -5.08 -4.27 4.52
N LEU A 163 -4.92 -3.04 4.03
CA LEU A 163 -4.15 -2.70 2.83
C LEU A 163 -3.67 -1.27 2.93
N SER A 164 -2.37 -1.04 2.70
CA SER A 164 -1.78 0.29 2.69
C SER A 164 -1.28 0.66 1.30
N VAL A 165 -1.51 1.91 0.90
CA VAL A 165 -1.03 2.44 -0.38
C VAL A 165 0.13 3.39 -0.13
N LEU A 166 1.31 3.08 -0.67
CA LEU A 166 2.50 3.91 -0.58
C LEU A 166 2.56 4.91 -1.74
N CYS A 167 2.61 6.19 -1.42
CA CYS A 167 2.74 7.28 -2.38
C CYS A 167 3.89 8.23 -1.99
N GLY A 168 4.25 9.12 -2.91
CA GLY A 168 5.31 10.10 -2.70
C GLY A 168 6.07 10.39 -4.00
N PRO A 169 6.92 11.44 -4.03
CA PRO A 169 7.72 11.84 -5.19
C PRO A 169 8.62 10.72 -5.73
N SER A 170 9.10 10.91 -6.96
CA SER A 170 10.15 10.02 -7.50
C SER A 170 11.45 10.19 -6.71
N GLY A 171 12.20 9.10 -6.56
CA GLY A 171 13.51 9.13 -5.90
C GLY A 171 13.50 9.13 -4.36
N VAL A 172 12.33 9.20 -3.69
CA VAL A 172 12.26 9.19 -2.22
C VAL A 172 12.53 7.81 -1.58
N GLY A 173 12.76 6.76 -2.37
CA GLY A 173 13.09 5.43 -1.84
C GLY A 173 11.89 4.52 -1.60
N LYS A 174 10.74 4.73 -2.27
CA LYS A 174 9.54 3.87 -2.10
C LYS A 174 9.82 2.39 -2.34
N SER A 175 10.51 2.06 -3.43
CA SER A 175 10.85 0.66 -3.75
C SER A 175 11.81 0.06 -2.73
N SER A 176 12.80 0.82 -2.27
CA SER A 176 13.71 0.39 -1.21
C SER A 176 12.97 0.14 0.09
N LEU A 177 12.02 1.02 0.43
CA LEU A 177 11.18 0.89 1.62
C LEU A 177 10.31 -0.37 1.57
N LEU A 178 9.64 -0.62 0.43
CA LEU A 178 8.82 -1.83 0.25
C LEU A 178 9.64 -3.12 0.33
N ASN A 179 10.87 -3.09 -0.18
CA ASN A 179 11.75 -4.28 -0.11
C ASN A 179 12.32 -4.52 1.30
N ALA A 180 12.32 -3.50 2.16
CA ALA A 180 12.83 -3.59 3.54
C ALA A 180 11.74 -3.97 4.57
N LEU A 181 10.45 -3.86 4.21
CA LEU A 181 9.29 -4.24 5.03
C LEU A 181 8.92 -5.71 4.84
#